data_f9bce0ff1fb85357be9d6dbbb2c537ad
#
_entry.id   f9bce0ff1fb85357be9d6dbbb2c537ad
#
_cell.length_a   1.000
_cell.length_b   1.000
_cell.length_c   1.000
_cell.angle_alpha   90.00
_cell.angle_beta   90.00
_cell.angle_gamma   90.00
#
_symmetry.space_group_name_H-M   'P 1'
#
loop_
_entity.id
_entity.type
_entity.pdbx_description
1 polymer ?
#
loop_
_entity_poly.entity_id
_entity_poly.type
_entity_poly.pdbx_seq_one_letter_code
_entity_poly.pdbx_strand_id
1 'polypeptide(L)'
;AKAGADLLSVHLEADHPTRIAEALRLMDEFGVKKAVALRPITAASAILPYLENLDMVLVMTVEPGFGGQAFMEHQLDTIHQVRTLIDRYNPACRLEVDGGISPKTAGKVISAGADTLVAGSAVYGAVDPPAAIAALREG
;
A
#
# COMPACT_ATOMS: atom_id res chain seq x y z
N ALA A 1 -11.03 6.88 13.10
CA ALA A 1 -12.24 6.13 13.44
C ALA A 1 -13.43 7.07 13.69
N LYS A 2 -13.42 7.88 14.76
CA LYS A 2 -14.57 8.76 15.10
C LYS A 2 -14.97 9.75 14.01
N ALA A 3 -14.04 10.15 13.15
CA ALA A 3 -14.28 11.03 12.00
C ALA A 3 -14.81 10.29 10.75
N GLY A 4 -15.04 8.97 10.81
CA GLY A 4 -15.63 8.18 9.74
C GLY A 4 -14.64 7.42 8.85
N ALA A 5 -13.39 7.23 9.27
CA ALA A 5 -12.45 6.38 8.53
C ALA A 5 -12.85 4.90 8.65
N ASP A 6 -12.87 4.18 7.53
CA ASP A 6 -13.14 2.74 7.46
C ASP A 6 -11.85 1.91 7.56
N LEU A 7 -10.73 2.46 7.14
CA LEU A 7 -9.40 1.87 7.21
C LEU A 7 -8.38 2.94 7.61
N LEU A 8 -7.44 2.56 8.47
CA LEU A 8 -6.31 3.42 8.87
C LEU A 8 -5.00 2.69 8.58
N SER A 9 -4.02 3.44 8.08
CA SER A 9 -2.67 2.93 7.85
C SER A 9 -1.66 3.65 8.74
N VAL A 10 -0.66 2.91 9.21
CA VAL A 10 0.49 3.46 9.92
C VAL A 10 1.78 3.05 9.21
N HIS A 11 2.70 3.98 9.06
CA HIS A 11 4.05 3.65 8.59
C HIS A 11 4.81 2.88 9.67
N LEU A 12 5.46 1.77 9.28
CA LEU A 12 6.26 0.97 10.23
C LEU A 12 7.45 1.75 10.77
N GLU A 13 7.91 2.75 10.02
CA GLU A 13 9.04 3.63 10.40
C GLU A 13 8.62 4.82 11.28
N ALA A 14 7.32 4.98 11.55
CA ALA A 14 6.81 6.13 12.30
C ALA A 14 7.14 6.08 13.78
N ASP A 15 7.26 4.88 14.36
CA ASP A 15 7.52 4.70 15.79
C ASP A 15 8.13 3.31 16.08
N HIS A 16 8.43 3.06 17.35
CA HIS A 16 8.91 1.76 17.82
C HIS A 16 7.87 0.65 17.61
N PRO A 17 8.28 -0.62 17.34
CA PRO A 17 7.37 -1.74 17.09
C PRO A 17 6.25 -1.93 18.11
N THR A 18 6.51 -1.67 19.40
CA THR A 18 5.49 -1.74 20.45
C THR A 18 4.38 -0.71 20.27
N ARG A 19 4.71 0.50 19.81
CA ARG A 19 3.75 1.55 19.50
C ARG A 19 2.94 1.25 18.25
N ILE A 20 3.57 0.65 17.24
CA ILE A 20 2.87 0.18 16.04
C ILE A 20 1.85 -0.90 16.44
N ALA A 21 2.25 -1.88 17.25
CA ALA A 21 1.35 -2.93 17.74
C ALA A 21 0.19 -2.36 18.56
N GLU A 22 0.44 -1.36 19.43
CA GLU A 22 -0.59 -0.68 20.19
C GLU A 22 -1.57 0.08 19.28
N ALA A 23 -1.08 0.77 18.26
CA ALA A 23 -1.92 1.48 17.30
C ALA A 23 -2.84 0.52 16.55
N LEU A 24 -2.32 -0.63 16.09
CA LEU A 24 -3.13 -1.66 15.41
C LEU A 24 -4.20 -2.25 16.36
N ARG A 25 -3.86 -2.50 17.63
CA ARG A 25 -4.83 -2.94 18.64
C ARG A 25 -5.95 -1.92 18.87
N LEU A 26 -5.61 -0.63 18.94
CA LEU A 26 -6.61 0.43 19.05
C LEU A 26 -7.52 0.51 17.83
N MET A 27 -7.01 0.23 16.63
CA MET A 27 -7.85 0.15 15.43
C MET A 27 -8.91 -0.97 15.54
N ASP A 28 -8.53 -2.13 16.09
CA ASP A 28 -9.48 -3.21 16.37
C ASP A 28 -10.57 -2.77 17.36
N GLU A 29 -10.21 -2.10 18.44
CA GLU A 29 -11.16 -1.62 19.44
C GLU A 29 -12.17 -0.62 18.85
N PHE A 30 -11.76 0.16 17.86
CA PHE A 30 -12.63 1.10 17.14
C PHE A 30 -13.35 0.49 15.93
N GLY A 31 -13.13 -0.80 15.66
CA GLY A 31 -13.77 -1.50 14.54
C GLY A 31 -13.38 -0.99 13.16
N VAL A 32 -12.19 -0.39 13.00
CA VAL A 32 -11.66 0.06 11.71
C VAL A 32 -10.63 -0.93 11.16
N LYS A 33 -10.56 -1.06 9.85
CA LYS A 33 -9.58 -1.91 9.17
C LYS A 33 -8.17 -1.37 9.37
N LYS A 34 -7.21 -2.31 9.43
CA LYS A 34 -5.81 -2.05 9.76
C LYS A 34 -4.92 -2.20 8.56
N ALA A 35 -4.08 -1.22 8.33
CA ALA A 35 -3.01 -1.30 7.34
C ALA A 35 -1.68 -0.82 7.91
N VAL A 36 -0.60 -1.37 7.38
CA VAL A 36 0.75 -0.84 7.56
C VAL A 36 1.33 -0.38 6.24
N ALA A 37 2.12 0.67 6.29
CA ALA A 37 2.82 1.20 5.13
C ALA A 37 4.33 1.02 5.28
N LEU A 38 4.98 0.64 4.17
CA LEU A 38 6.42 0.49 4.07
C LEU A 38 7.00 1.59 3.20
N ARG A 39 7.99 2.32 3.71
CA ARG A 39 8.84 3.20 2.89
C ARG A 39 9.76 2.37 1.99
N PRO A 40 10.29 2.97 0.88
CA PRO A 40 11.17 2.26 -0.05
C PRO A 40 12.40 1.60 0.60
N ILE A 41 12.90 2.15 1.70
CA ILE A 41 14.07 1.63 2.40
C ILE A 41 13.75 0.42 3.30
N THR A 42 12.48 0.14 3.59
CA THR A 42 12.07 -0.89 4.53
C THR A 42 11.87 -2.22 3.84
N ALA A 43 12.50 -3.27 4.34
CA ALA A 43 12.39 -4.61 3.77
C ALA A 43 10.98 -5.19 3.94
N ALA A 44 10.54 -6.00 2.98
CA ALA A 44 9.24 -6.67 3.01
C ALA A 44 9.02 -7.50 4.29
N SER A 45 10.07 -8.13 4.83
CA SER A 45 10.00 -8.94 6.05
C SER A 45 9.58 -8.15 7.31
N ALA A 46 9.66 -6.83 7.30
CA ALA A 46 9.25 -5.99 8.43
C ALA A 46 7.74 -6.10 8.76
N ILE A 47 6.91 -6.58 7.81
CA ILE A 47 5.47 -6.79 8.05
C ILE A 47 5.16 -8.06 8.86
N LEU A 48 6.09 -9.03 8.92
CA LEU A 48 5.83 -10.37 9.47
C LEU A 48 5.23 -10.36 10.89
N PRO A 49 5.69 -9.52 11.83
CA PRO A 49 5.11 -9.47 13.18
C PRO A 49 3.64 -9.07 13.23
N TYR A 50 3.12 -8.45 12.18
CA TYR A 50 1.77 -7.86 12.15
C TYR A 50 0.85 -8.54 11.14
N LEU A 51 1.41 -9.22 10.13
CA LEU A 51 0.72 -9.63 8.89
C LEU A 51 -0.55 -10.45 9.11
N GLU A 52 -0.56 -11.36 10.08
CA GLU A 52 -1.73 -12.21 10.34
C GLU A 52 -3.00 -11.43 10.72
N ASN A 53 -2.83 -10.21 11.25
CA ASN A 53 -3.92 -9.36 11.71
C ASN A 53 -4.16 -8.12 10.84
N LEU A 54 -3.52 -8.02 9.67
CA LEU A 54 -3.67 -6.88 8.76
C LEU A 54 -4.77 -7.11 7.73
N ASP A 55 -5.47 -6.04 7.39
CA ASP A 55 -6.40 -6.00 6.26
C ASP A 55 -5.69 -5.56 4.97
N MET A 56 -4.58 -4.81 5.09
CA MET A 56 -3.85 -4.27 3.95
C MET A 56 -2.39 -3.98 4.29
N VAL A 57 -1.52 -4.15 3.30
CA VAL A 57 -0.14 -3.66 3.31
C VAL A 57 0.03 -2.67 2.17
N LEU A 58 0.51 -1.48 2.47
CA LEU A 58 0.87 -0.46 1.49
C LEU A 58 2.37 -0.47 1.24
N VAL A 59 2.79 -0.68 0.00
CA VAL A 59 4.18 -0.51 -0.45
C VAL A 59 4.32 0.83 -1.15
N MET A 60 5.20 1.69 -0.62
CA MET A 60 5.53 2.96 -1.25
C MET A 60 6.54 2.74 -2.37
N THR A 61 6.24 3.28 -3.55
CA THR A 61 7.08 3.23 -4.75
C THR A 61 7.68 4.61 -5.11
N VAL A 62 7.59 5.52 -4.17
CA VAL A 62 8.27 6.82 -4.09
C VAL A 62 8.58 7.12 -2.62
N GLU A 63 9.47 8.06 -2.33
CA GLU A 63 9.61 8.55 -0.96
C GLU A 63 8.35 9.30 -0.53
N PRO A 64 7.76 8.98 0.65
CA PRO A 64 6.57 9.69 1.13
C PRO A 64 6.87 11.17 1.41
N GLY A 65 5.89 12.03 1.10
CA GLY A 65 5.97 13.45 1.44
C GLY A 65 5.36 14.40 0.41
N PHE A 66 5.49 14.14 -0.88
CA PHE A 66 4.91 14.98 -1.94
C PHE A 66 4.56 14.17 -3.19
N GLY A 67 3.61 14.67 -3.98
CA GLY A 67 3.17 14.03 -5.20
C GLY A 67 4.09 14.29 -6.40
N GLY A 68 3.85 13.55 -7.51
CA GLY A 68 4.53 13.77 -8.79
C GLY A 68 5.96 13.22 -8.87
N GLN A 69 6.39 12.40 -7.92
CA GLN A 69 7.69 11.74 -7.93
C GLN A 69 7.75 10.60 -8.96
N ALA A 70 8.97 10.31 -9.44
CA ALA A 70 9.22 9.20 -10.34
C ALA A 70 9.06 7.85 -9.64
N PHE A 71 8.41 6.91 -10.31
CA PHE A 71 8.26 5.53 -9.86
C PHE A 71 9.62 4.85 -9.67
N MET A 72 9.78 4.17 -8.55
CA MET A 72 11.01 3.45 -8.20
C MET A 72 10.92 1.99 -8.63
N GLU A 73 11.46 1.66 -9.82
CA GLU A 73 11.38 0.32 -10.44
C GLU A 73 11.88 -0.82 -9.53
N HIS A 74 12.88 -0.58 -8.69
CA HIS A 74 13.41 -1.61 -7.79
C HIS A 74 12.41 -2.02 -6.70
N GLN A 75 11.35 -1.25 -6.47
CA GLN A 75 10.29 -1.61 -5.54
C GLN A 75 9.37 -2.71 -6.08
N LEU A 76 9.45 -3.06 -7.36
CA LEU A 76 8.74 -4.23 -7.89
C LEU A 76 9.15 -5.51 -7.16
N ASP A 77 10.43 -5.66 -6.79
CA ASP A 77 10.92 -6.79 -6.00
C ASP A 77 10.29 -6.81 -4.60
N THR A 78 10.18 -5.65 -3.96
CA THR A 78 9.51 -5.53 -2.64
C THR A 78 8.04 -5.92 -2.74
N ILE A 79 7.32 -5.44 -3.76
CA ILE A 79 5.91 -5.79 -4.02
C ILE A 79 5.76 -7.31 -4.16
N HIS A 80 6.62 -7.95 -4.97
CA HIS A 80 6.59 -9.40 -5.16
C HIS A 80 6.88 -10.17 -3.86
N GLN A 81 7.84 -9.71 -3.06
CA GLN A 81 8.14 -10.32 -1.76
C GLN A 81 6.97 -10.18 -0.79
N VAL A 82 6.35 -8.98 -0.70
CA VAL A 82 5.17 -8.76 0.15
C VAL A 82 4.01 -9.65 -0.31
N ARG A 83 3.75 -9.77 -1.63
CA ARG A 83 2.73 -10.68 -2.17
C ARG A 83 2.97 -12.12 -1.74
N THR A 84 4.20 -12.59 -1.84
CA THR A 84 4.58 -13.94 -1.41
C THR A 84 4.30 -14.18 0.09
N LEU A 85 4.60 -13.19 0.94
CA LEU A 85 4.31 -13.27 2.37
C LEU A 85 2.81 -13.26 2.66
N ILE A 86 2.05 -12.41 1.99
CA ILE A 86 0.60 -12.33 2.11
C ILE A 86 -0.05 -13.66 1.72
N ASP A 87 0.33 -14.23 0.58
CA ASP A 87 -0.22 -15.50 0.10
C ASP A 87 0.05 -16.65 1.06
N ARG A 88 1.18 -16.61 1.76
CA ARG A 88 1.57 -17.64 2.72
C ARG A 88 0.91 -17.50 4.08
N TYR A 89 0.76 -16.28 4.60
CA TYR A 89 0.41 -16.07 6.02
C TYR A 89 -0.97 -15.43 6.21
N ASN A 90 -1.46 -14.64 5.26
CA ASN A 90 -2.77 -13.98 5.33
C ASN A 90 -3.33 -13.68 3.93
N PRO A 91 -3.81 -14.67 3.17
CA PRO A 91 -4.27 -14.49 1.78
C PRO A 91 -5.40 -13.48 1.60
N ALA A 92 -6.12 -13.12 2.66
CA ALA A 92 -7.18 -12.12 2.62
C ALA A 92 -6.65 -10.67 2.70
N CYS A 93 -5.38 -10.48 3.09
CA CYS A 93 -4.76 -9.17 3.19
C CYS A 93 -4.54 -8.58 1.79
N ARG A 94 -4.93 -7.33 1.57
CA ARG A 94 -4.70 -6.62 0.32
C ARG A 94 -3.29 -6.08 0.22
N LEU A 95 -2.81 -5.95 -1.01
CA LEU A 95 -1.53 -5.32 -1.32
C LEU A 95 -1.77 -4.03 -2.12
N GLU A 96 -1.62 -2.91 -1.44
CA GLU A 96 -1.75 -1.58 -2.03
C GLU A 96 -0.37 -1.02 -2.42
N VAL A 97 -0.34 -0.28 -3.52
CA VAL A 97 0.86 0.43 -3.99
C VAL A 97 0.53 1.90 -4.21
N ASP A 98 1.37 2.77 -3.65
CA ASP A 98 1.29 4.23 -3.80
C ASP A 98 2.64 4.82 -4.23
N GLY A 99 2.61 5.59 -5.31
CA GLY A 99 3.76 6.35 -5.78
C GLY A 99 4.07 6.15 -7.27
N GLY A 100 3.89 7.19 -8.07
CA GLY A 100 4.19 7.17 -9.50
C GLY A 100 3.30 6.22 -10.32
N ILE A 101 2.11 5.91 -9.83
CA ILE A 101 1.15 5.05 -10.54
C ILE A 101 0.55 5.80 -11.72
N SER A 102 0.66 5.19 -12.89
CA SER A 102 0.18 5.70 -14.17
C SER A 102 -0.11 4.52 -15.10
N PRO A 103 -0.73 4.71 -16.28
CA PRO A 103 -0.91 3.63 -17.24
C PRO A 103 0.39 2.92 -17.66
N LYS A 104 1.54 3.58 -17.52
CA LYS A 104 2.86 3.00 -17.85
C LYS A 104 3.41 2.08 -16.75
N THR A 105 2.98 2.27 -15.51
CA THR A 105 3.50 1.55 -14.34
C THR A 105 2.48 0.60 -13.73
N ALA A 106 1.18 0.81 -13.96
CA ALA A 106 0.10 0.00 -13.40
C ALA A 106 0.26 -1.50 -13.70
N GLY A 107 0.47 -1.88 -14.97
CA GLY A 107 0.66 -3.28 -15.35
C GLY A 107 1.86 -3.93 -14.67
N LYS A 108 2.94 -3.18 -14.41
CA LYS A 108 4.13 -3.70 -13.72
C LYS A 108 3.83 -4.04 -12.27
N VAL A 109 3.15 -3.14 -11.54
CA VAL A 109 2.85 -3.37 -10.11
C VAL A 109 1.77 -4.44 -9.93
N ILE A 110 0.78 -4.51 -10.82
CA ILE A 110 -0.22 -5.58 -10.84
C ILE A 110 0.45 -6.93 -11.08
N SER A 111 1.33 -7.02 -12.08
CA SER A 111 2.10 -8.25 -12.37
C SER A 111 3.01 -8.66 -11.22
N ALA A 112 3.53 -7.70 -10.43
CA ALA A 112 4.31 -7.97 -9.23
C ALA A 112 3.45 -8.43 -8.04
N GLY A 113 2.10 -8.28 -8.10
CA GLY A 113 1.17 -8.81 -7.11
C GLY A 113 0.29 -7.78 -6.40
N ALA A 114 0.32 -6.51 -6.81
CA ALA A 114 -0.59 -5.50 -6.27
C ALA A 114 -2.03 -5.77 -6.71
N ASP A 115 -2.98 -5.59 -5.80
CA ASP A 115 -4.42 -5.67 -6.05
C ASP A 115 -5.15 -4.34 -5.82
N THR A 116 -4.46 -3.36 -5.28
CA THR A 116 -4.99 -2.03 -4.98
C THR A 116 -3.98 -0.96 -5.39
N LEU A 117 -4.43 0.05 -6.12
CA LEU A 117 -3.57 1.11 -6.66
C LEU A 117 -4.02 2.49 -6.16
N VAL A 118 -3.08 3.31 -5.74
CA VAL A 118 -3.29 4.73 -5.43
C VAL A 118 -2.72 5.56 -6.57
N ALA A 119 -3.58 6.36 -7.21
CA ALA A 119 -3.20 7.24 -8.31
C ALA A 119 -3.77 8.64 -8.08
N GLY A 120 -2.90 9.63 -8.03
CA GLY A 120 -3.27 11.04 -7.90
C GLY A 120 -3.23 11.76 -9.25
N SER A 121 -2.06 12.27 -9.64
CA SER A 121 -1.89 13.08 -10.85
C SER A 121 -2.30 12.37 -12.15
N ALA A 122 -2.15 11.06 -12.22
CA ALA A 122 -2.55 10.28 -13.39
C ALA A 122 -4.08 10.27 -13.62
N VAL A 123 -4.87 10.50 -12.57
CA VAL A 123 -6.34 10.60 -12.64
C VAL A 123 -6.78 12.06 -12.68
N TYR A 124 -6.38 12.85 -11.70
CA TYR A 124 -6.85 14.25 -11.59
C TYR A 124 -6.25 15.19 -12.63
N GLY A 125 -5.11 14.84 -13.22
CA GLY A 125 -4.50 15.57 -14.34
C GLY A 125 -4.94 15.07 -15.72
N ALA A 126 -5.76 14.03 -15.79
CA ALA A 126 -6.25 13.48 -17.05
C ALA A 126 -7.38 14.34 -17.64
N VAL A 127 -7.46 14.36 -18.98
CA VAL A 127 -8.56 15.02 -19.70
C VAL A 127 -9.88 14.29 -19.44
N ASP A 128 -9.84 12.97 -19.29
CA ASP A 128 -10.97 12.10 -18.98
C ASP A 128 -10.62 11.22 -17.77
N PRO A 129 -10.92 11.64 -16.54
CA PRO A 129 -10.62 10.86 -15.33
C PRO A 129 -11.28 9.47 -15.29
N PRO A 130 -12.55 9.26 -15.69
CA PRO A 130 -13.13 7.93 -15.80
C PRO A 130 -12.35 6.98 -16.71
N ALA A 131 -11.93 7.45 -17.90
CA ALA A 131 -11.12 6.65 -18.82
C ALA A 131 -9.73 6.34 -18.23
N ALA A 132 -9.11 7.30 -17.53
CA ALA A 132 -7.86 7.09 -16.83
C ALA A 132 -7.97 6.00 -15.75
N ILE A 133 -9.06 6.00 -14.96
CA ILE A 133 -9.31 4.96 -13.95
C ILE A 133 -9.50 3.59 -14.62
N ALA A 134 -10.25 3.52 -15.74
CA ALA A 134 -10.44 2.27 -16.47
C ALA A 134 -9.08 1.70 -16.95
N ALA A 135 -8.25 2.54 -17.57
CA ALA A 135 -6.91 2.14 -18.04
C ALA A 135 -5.99 1.64 -16.90
N LEU A 136 -6.08 2.25 -15.72
CA LEU A 136 -5.30 1.79 -14.54
C LEU A 136 -5.78 0.43 -14.00
N ARG A 137 -7.06 0.09 -14.17
CA ARG A 137 -7.63 -1.20 -13.74
C ARG A 137 -7.30 -2.34 -14.68
N GLU A 138 -7.11 -2.04 -15.95
CA GLU A 138 -6.76 -3.04 -16.96
C GLU A 138 -5.25 -3.37 -16.95
N GLY A 139 -4.41 -2.50 -16.39
CA GLY A 139 -2.97 -2.68 -16.25
C GLY A 139 -2.18 -2.27 -17.48
#